data_c57a89069d6e1e948b5608ceaf2c2ccb
#
_entry.id   c57a89069d6e1e948b5608ceaf2c2ccb
#
_cell.length_a   1.000
_cell.length_b   1.000
_cell.length_c   1.000
_cell.angle_alpha   90.00
_cell.angle_beta   90.00
_cell.angle_gamma   90.00
#
_symmetry.space_group_name_H-M   'P 1'
#
loop_
_entity.id
_entity.type
_entity.pdbx_description
1 polymer ?
#
loop_
_entity_poly.entity_id
_entity_poly.type
_entity_poly.pdbx_seq_one_letter_code
_entity_poly.pdbx_strand_id
1 'polypeptide(L)'
;MGHPAWLWLLFSGIVIAMLTFDLGVLNKKDHVIGLRESLLLSSGYIGVALGFGALVWWQLGAHSATAYFTGFIIEQLLSIDNVYVIALIFTYLAIPTQYQHRVLFWGIVGALLMRALMIGIGAALVSQFSWILYLFGAFLLFTGVKMWFAGKQIPDLAKNPLLTLLRRHLRTTGVVGNAFFVRQADPATGLSVRFVTPLFVALCLVEFADIAFAADSIPAIFAITTDPLIVYTSNIFAILGLRSLYFVLGAMVERFKYLKYALALILVFIGGKVLLGGMIGKIPPTVSLSVTLGLIAGGVLVSMWKARDQPSVLGSP
;
A
#
# COMPACT_ATOMS: atom_id res chain seq x y z
N MET A 1 18.06 20.72 -9.65
CA MET A 1 17.20 21.87 -9.98
C MET A 1 15.84 21.58 -9.40
N GLY A 2 15.27 22.50 -8.59
CA GLY A 2 13.96 22.28 -7.97
C GLY A 2 12.85 22.36 -9.02
N HIS A 3 11.86 21.47 -8.92
CA HIS A 3 10.66 21.55 -9.75
C HIS A 3 9.86 22.83 -9.44
N PRO A 4 9.05 23.33 -10.40
CA PRO A 4 8.22 24.50 -10.16
C PRO A 4 7.30 24.29 -8.96
N ALA A 5 7.21 25.28 -8.07
CA ALA A 5 6.39 25.19 -6.85
C ALA A 5 4.91 24.89 -7.14
N TRP A 6 4.40 25.34 -8.31
CA TRP A 6 3.00 25.09 -8.69
C TRP A 6 2.67 23.61 -8.88
N LEU A 7 3.66 22.75 -9.29
CA LEU A 7 3.44 21.30 -9.38
C LEU A 7 3.20 20.68 -8.00
N TRP A 8 3.95 21.13 -6.99
CA TRP A 8 3.74 20.71 -5.61
C TRP A 8 2.41 21.18 -5.05
N LEU A 9 2.03 22.43 -5.36
CA LEU A 9 0.74 22.98 -4.95
C LEU A 9 -0.43 22.25 -5.62
N LEU A 10 -0.32 21.98 -6.92
CA LEU A 10 -1.33 21.23 -7.65
C LEU A 10 -1.47 19.81 -7.09
N PHE A 11 -0.36 19.11 -6.90
CA PHE A 11 -0.35 17.79 -6.29
C PHE A 11 -1.02 17.79 -4.92
N SER A 12 -0.58 18.69 -4.02
CA SER A 12 -1.14 18.80 -2.68
C SER A 12 -2.63 19.15 -2.72
N GLY A 13 -3.04 20.04 -3.62
CA GLY A 13 -4.45 20.40 -3.84
C GLY A 13 -5.30 19.22 -4.28
N ILE A 14 -4.79 18.38 -5.22
CA ILE A 14 -5.48 17.17 -5.66
C ILE A 14 -5.60 16.18 -4.51
N VAL A 15 -4.53 15.93 -3.75
CA VAL A 15 -4.54 15.02 -2.59
C VAL A 15 -5.57 15.46 -1.54
N ILE A 16 -5.56 16.75 -1.18
CA ILE A 16 -6.53 17.31 -0.22
C ILE A 16 -7.96 17.21 -0.76
N ALA A 17 -8.18 17.50 -2.04
CA ALA A 17 -9.50 17.37 -2.66
C ALA A 17 -10.00 15.92 -2.64
N MET A 18 -9.14 14.93 -2.96
CA MET A 18 -9.46 13.51 -2.92
C MET A 18 -9.79 13.06 -1.49
N LEU A 19 -8.99 13.43 -0.48
CA LEU A 19 -9.26 13.12 0.93
C LEU A 19 -10.55 13.79 1.43
N THR A 20 -10.81 15.04 1.04
CA THR A 20 -12.04 15.74 1.41
C THR A 20 -13.28 15.13 0.76
N PHE A 21 -13.18 14.72 -0.50
CA PHE A 21 -14.22 13.98 -1.20
C PHE A 21 -14.52 12.66 -0.50
N ASP A 22 -13.48 11.94 -0.11
CA ASP A 22 -13.58 10.68 0.62
C ASP A 22 -14.30 10.84 1.97
N LEU A 23 -13.97 11.90 2.73
CA LEU A 23 -14.64 12.25 3.98
C LEU A 23 -16.09 12.74 3.79
N GLY A 24 -16.28 13.63 2.83
CA GLY A 24 -17.54 14.36 2.67
C GLY A 24 -18.65 13.56 1.98
N VAL A 25 -18.30 12.67 1.05
CA VAL A 25 -19.26 11.93 0.24
C VAL A 25 -19.45 10.50 0.74
N LEU A 26 -18.35 9.81 1.06
CA LEU A 26 -18.39 8.37 1.36
C LEU A 26 -18.62 8.06 2.83
N ASN A 27 -18.33 8.98 3.76
CA ASN A 27 -18.43 8.75 5.21
C ASN A 27 -19.67 9.33 5.88
N LYS A 28 -20.65 9.83 5.12
CA LYS A 28 -21.88 10.42 5.73
C LYS A 28 -22.80 9.41 6.40
N LYS A 29 -22.74 8.15 6.05
CA LYS A 29 -23.54 7.07 6.67
C LYS A 29 -22.71 5.78 6.70
N ASP A 30 -22.76 5.06 7.83
CA ASP A 30 -22.20 3.72 7.94
C ASP A 30 -23.00 2.78 7.01
N HIS A 31 -22.48 2.52 5.80
CA HIS A 31 -23.07 1.59 4.84
C HIS A 31 -21.99 0.63 4.31
N VAL A 32 -22.44 -0.52 3.85
CA VAL A 32 -21.55 -1.49 3.21
C VAL A 32 -21.27 -1.02 1.78
N ILE A 33 -20.01 -0.70 1.48
CA ILE A 33 -19.59 -0.26 0.14
C ILE A 33 -19.72 -1.43 -0.83
N GLY A 34 -20.54 -1.26 -1.86
CA GLY A 34 -20.77 -2.27 -2.88
C GLY A 34 -19.63 -2.39 -3.89
N LEU A 35 -19.53 -3.55 -4.58
CA LEU A 35 -18.49 -3.81 -5.57
C LEU A 35 -18.50 -2.77 -6.72
N ARG A 36 -19.67 -2.36 -7.20
CA ARG A 36 -19.79 -1.35 -8.28
C ARG A 36 -19.28 0.02 -7.82
N GLU A 37 -19.63 0.43 -6.62
CA GLU A 37 -19.18 1.69 -6.02
C GLU A 37 -17.66 1.69 -5.86
N SER A 38 -17.09 0.59 -5.34
CA SER A 38 -15.65 0.42 -5.19
C SER A 38 -14.91 0.46 -6.52
N LEU A 39 -15.45 -0.17 -7.57
CA LEU A 39 -14.86 -0.14 -8.91
C LEU A 39 -14.87 1.27 -9.52
N LEU A 40 -15.98 2.01 -9.37
CA LEU A 40 -16.08 3.40 -9.85
C LEU A 40 -15.09 4.30 -9.13
N LEU A 41 -14.99 4.19 -7.82
CA LEU A 41 -14.04 4.96 -7.02
C LEU A 41 -12.59 4.62 -7.38
N SER A 42 -12.26 3.33 -7.48
CA SER A 42 -10.92 2.88 -7.90
C SER A 42 -10.56 3.41 -9.27
N SER A 43 -11.50 3.34 -10.23
CA SER A 43 -11.29 3.87 -11.58
C SER A 43 -11.08 5.38 -11.57
N GLY A 44 -11.81 6.11 -10.70
CA GLY A 44 -11.64 7.55 -10.51
C GLY A 44 -10.26 7.90 -9.97
N TYR A 45 -9.80 7.22 -8.90
CA TYR A 45 -8.47 7.42 -8.32
C TYR A 45 -7.35 7.08 -9.31
N ILE A 46 -7.46 5.96 -10.03
CA ILE A 46 -6.51 5.58 -11.08
C ILE A 46 -6.54 6.62 -12.21
N GLY A 47 -7.71 7.09 -12.61
CA GLY A 47 -7.86 8.14 -13.64
C GLY A 47 -7.14 9.44 -13.26
N VAL A 48 -7.28 9.90 -12.02
CA VAL A 48 -6.55 11.08 -11.50
C VAL A 48 -5.05 10.84 -11.52
N ALA A 49 -4.58 9.67 -11.07
CA ALA A 49 -3.16 9.32 -11.09
C ALA A 49 -2.60 9.27 -12.52
N LEU A 50 -3.33 8.68 -13.48
CA LEU A 50 -2.94 8.66 -14.89
C LEU A 50 -2.92 10.07 -15.50
N GLY A 51 -3.92 10.90 -15.18
CA GLY A 51 -3.98 12.30 -15.59
C GLY A 51 -2.79 13.11 -15.07
N PHE A 52 -2.39 12.91 -13.81
CA PHE A 52 -1.19 13.53 -13.26
C PHE A 52 0.07 13.01 -13.94
N GLY A 53 0.15 11.71 -14.25
CA GLY A 53 1.25 11.14 -15.03
C GLY A 53 1.36 11.73 -16.45
N ALA A 54 0.22 12.00 -17.11
CA ALA A 54 0.20 12.71 -18.39
C ALA A 54 0.69 14.16 -18.26
N LEU A 55 0.35 14.84 -17.17
CA LEU A 55 0.89 16.18 -16.84
C LEU A 55 2.41 16.13 -16.64
N VAL A 56 2.91 15.13 -15.91
CA VAL A 56 4.34 14.89 -15.74
C VAL A 56 5.02 14.69 -17.10
N TRP A 57 4.39 13.93 -18.01
CA TRP A 57 4.92 13.76 -19.36
C TRP A 57 5.03 15.09 -20.09
N TRP A 58 3.97 15.87 -20.06
CA TRP A 58 3.93 17.16 -20.76
C TRP A 58 4.95 18.16 -20.22
N GLN A 59 5.10 18.24 -18.88
CA GLN A 59 5.94 19.24 -18.21
C GLN A 59 7.42 18.82 -18.02
N LEU A 60 7.66 17.55 -17.71
CA LEU A 60 8.97 17.02 -17.31
C LEU A 60 9.54 16.02 -18.33
N GLY A 61 8.78 15.72 -19.38
CA GLY A 61 9.19 14.84 -20.47
C GLY A 61 9.00 13.35 -20.20
N ALA A 62 9.26 12.55 -21.24
CA ALA A 62 8.99 11.11 -21.24
C ALA A 62 9.80 10.33 -20.19
N HIS A 63 11.01 10.76 -19.88
CA HIS A 63 11.87 10.09 -18.88
C HIS A 63 11.23 10.12 -17.47
N SER A 64 10.80 11.30 -17.03
CA SER A 64 10.14 11.49 -15.72
C SER A 64 8.78 10.80 -15.67
N ALA A 65 8.00 10.87 -16.76
CA ALA A 65 6.73 10.17 -16.85
C ALA A 65 6.89 8.65 -16.75
N THR A 66 7.87 8.08 -17.44
CA THR A 66 8.17 6.65 -17.38
C THR A 66 8.55 6.22 -15.97
N ALA A 67 9.35 7.02 -15.26
CA ALA A 67 9.71 6.76 -13.87
C ALA A 67 8.48 6.85 -12.95
N TYR A 68 7.61 7.85 -13.15
CA TYR A 68 6.35 8.02 -12.42
C TYR A 68 5.43 6.80 -12.60
N PHE A 69 5.16 6.39 -13.84
CA PHE A 69 4.27 5.24 -14.09
C PHE A 69 4.87 3.94 -13.56
N THR A 70 6.20 3.75 -13.69
CA THR A 70 6.86 2.58 -13.12
C THR A 70 6.68 2.53 -11.60
N GLY A 71 6.93 3.64 -10.91
CA GLY A 71 6.75 3.75 -9.45
C GLY A 71 5.31 3.53 -9.03
N PHE A 72 4.35 4.17 -9.72
CA PHE A 72 2.92 4.02 -9.46
C PHE A 72 2.46 2.56 -9.59
N ILE A 73 2.85 1.88 -10.67
CA ILE A 73 2.47 0.48 -10.92
C ILE A 73 3.09 -0.47 -9.89
N ILE A 74 4.36 -0.28 -9.54
CA ILE A 74 5.03 -1.11 -8.54
C ILE A 74 4.37 -0.93 -7.17
N GLU A 75 4.06 0.31 -6.78
CA GLU A 75 3.39 0.58 -5.52
C GLU A 75 1.97 -0.01 -5.49
N GLN A 76 1.22 0.07 -6.58
CA GLN A 76 -0.09 -0.57 -6.70
C GLN A 76 -0.01 -2.10 -6.51
N LEU A 77 1.04 -2.73 -7.01
CA LEU A 77 1.24 -4.17 -6.85
C LEU A 77 1.61 -4.56 -5.43
N LEU A 78 2.54 -3.80 -4.82
CA LEU A 78 2.92 -4.00 -3.41
C LEU A 78 1.71 -3.78 -2.48
N SER A 79 0.82 -2.87 -2.86
CA SER A 79 -0.41 -2.58 -2.12
C SER A 79 -1.42 -3.75 -2.10
N ILE A 80 -1.34 -4.72 -3.01
CA ILE A 80 -2.20 -5.91 -2.98
C ILE A 80 -1.91 -6.76 -1.74
N ASP A 81 -0.65 -6.93 -1.38
CA ASP A 81 -0.27 -7.65 -0.16
C ASP A 81 -0.73 -6.89 1.10
N ASN A 82 -0.70 -5.55 1.08
CA ASN A 82 -1.24 -4.72 2.15
C ASN A 82 -2.73 -4.98 2.35
N VAL A 83 -3.52 -5.04 1.28
CA VAL A 83 -4.96 -5.35 1.32
C VAL A 83 -5.22 -6.70 1.99
N TYR A 84 -4.42 -7.71 1.65
CA TYR A 84 -4.54 -9.03 2.27
C TYR A 84 -4.31 -8.99 3.78
N VAL A 85 -3.25 -8.33 4.23
CA VAL A 85 -2.95 -8.20 5.67
C VAL A 85 -4.03 -7.41 6.40
N ILE A 86 -4.56 -6.34 5.81
CA ILE A 86 -5.68 -5.57 6.36
C ILE A 86 -6.92 -6.47 6.52
N ALA A 87 -7.25 -7.28 5.51
CA ALA A 87 -8.37 -8.22 5.57
C ALA A 87 -8.20 -9.25 6.70
N LEU A 88 -6.97 -9.77 6.89
CA LEU A 88 -6.66 -10.66 8.00
C LEU A 88 -6.83 -9.97 9.36
N ILE A 89 -6.37 -8.73 9.51
CA ILE A 89 -6.52 -7.95 10.75
C ILE A 89 -8.01 -7.77 11.08
N PHE A 90 -8.84 -7.40 10.11
CA PHE A 90 -10.27 -7.21 10.33
C PHE A 90 -10.99 -8.52 10.68
N THR A 91 -10.61 -9.60 10.02
CA THR A 91 -11.15 -10.95 10.33
C THR A 91 -10.75 -11.40 11.72
N TYR A 92 -9.48 -11.24 12.10
CA TYR A 92 -8.96 -11.64 13.41
C TYR A 92 -9.60 -10.86 14.57
N LEU A 93 -9.84 -9.56 14.37
CA LEU A 93 -10.47 -8.68 15.37
C LEU A 93 -12.00 -8.66 15.26
N ALA A 94 -12.58 -9.47 14.36
CA ALA A 94 -14.01 -9.56 14.09
C ALA A 94 -14.67 -8.18 13.83
N ILE A 95 -14.00 -7.31 13.05
CA ILE A 95 -14.49 -5.97 12.71
C ILE A 95 -15.62 -6.08 11.67
N PRO A 96 -16.86 -5.67 11.99
CA PRO A 96 -17.97 -5.66 11.04
C PRO A 96 -17.66 -4.77 9.82
N THR A 97 -18.09 -5.21 8.64
CA THR A 97 -17.80 -4.53 7.36
C THR A 97 -18.21 -3.06 7.35
N GLN A 98 -19.33 -2.74 8.03
CA GLN A 98 -19.83 -1.37 8.16
C GLN A 98 -18.89 -0.40 8.91
N TYR A 99 -17.94 -0.90 9.72
CA TYR A 99 -16.98 -0.07 10.45
C TYR A 99 -15.56 -0.11 9.85
N GLN A 100 -15.28 -1.02 8.90
CA GLN A 100 -13.97 -1.16 8.29
C GLN A 100 -13.54 0.10 7.54
N HIS A 101 -14.48 0.80 6.89
CA HIS A 101 -14.23 2.04 6.17
C HIS A 101 -13.58 3.13 7.03
N ARG A 102 -13.92 3.17 8.33
CA ARG A 102 -13.38 4.16 9.26
C ARG A 102 -11.91 3.88 9.59
N VAL A 103 -11.57 2.61 9.81
CA VAL A 103 -10.17 2.20 10.02
C VAL A 103 -9.35 2.45 8.76
N LEU A 104 -9.89 2.10 7.58
CA LEU A 104 -9.23 2.32 6.29
C LEU A 104 -8.98 3.81 6.01
N PHE A 105 -9.94 4.68 6.34
CA PHE A 105 -9.77 6.12 6.14
C PHE A 105 -8.62 6.66 7.00
N TRP A 106 -8.66 6.43 8.32
CA TRP A 106 -7.62 6.91 9.22
C TRP A 106 -6.26 6.23 8.95
N GLY A 107 -6.29 4.95 8.54
CA GLY A 107 -5.13 4.22 8.07
C GLY A 107 -4.47 4.86 6.85
N ILE A 108 -5.26 5.32 5.85
CA ILE A 108 -4.69 6.04 4.71
C ILE A 108 -4.08 7.38 5.13
N VAL A 109 -4.73 8.14 6.01
CA VAL A 109 -4.18 9.42 6.50
C VAL A 109 -2.86 9.18 7.22
N GLY A 110 -2.78 8.16 8.10
CA GLY A 110 -1.54 7.79 8.78
C GLY A 110 -0.47 7.31 7.79
N ALA A 111 -0.84 6.41 6.87
CA ALA A 111 0.04 5.92 5.82
C ALA A 111 0.63 7.07 4.97
N LEU A 112 -0.17 8.04 4.56
CA LEU A 112 0.30 9.22 3.81
C LEU A 112 1.34 10.01 4.61
N LEU A 113 1.09 10.26 5.89
CA LEU A 113 2.02 10.98 6.76
C LEU A 113 3.31 10.21 6.97
N MET A 114 3.22 8.92 7.28
CA MET A 114 4.39 8.06 7.49
C MET A 114 5.23 7.91 6.22
N ARG A 115 4.59 7.71 5.06
CA ARG A 115 5.30 7.64 3.78
C ARG A 115 5.92 8.96 3.38
N ALA A 116 5.21 10.08 3.58
CA ALA A 116 5.81 11.39 3.35
C ALA A 116 7.08 11.59 4.18
N LEU A 117 7.05 11.20 5.46
CA LEU A 117 8.20 11.26 6.34
C LEU A 117 9.33 10.33 5.88
N MET A 118 9.01 9.06 5.60
CA MET A 118 10.02 8.05 5.19
C MET A 118 10.64 8.39 3.84
N ILE A 119 9.85 8.87 2.86
CA ILE A 119 10.37 9.33 1.57
C ILE A 119 11.27 10.55 1.77
N GLY A 120 10.88 11.51 2.63
CA GLY A 120 11.70 12.66 2.95
C GLY A 120 13.05 12.30 3.55
N ILE A 121 13.06 11.38 4.53
CA ILE A 121 14.29 10.84 5.12
C ILE A 121 15.11 10.09 4.07
N GLY A 122 14.47 9.23 3.27
CA GLY A 122 15.15 8.48 2.19
C GLY A 122 15.78 9.40 1.16
N ALA A 123 15.06 10.45 0.72
CA ALA A 123 15.60 11.45 -0.21
C ALA A 123 16.81 12.19 0.37
N ALA A 124 16.72 12.59 1.64
CA ALA A 124 17.85 13.26 2.34
C ALA A 124 19.06 12.32 2.43
N LEU A 125 18.86 11.06 2.79
CA LEU A 125 19.92 10.06 2.88
C LEU A 125 20.57 9.80 1.52
N VAL A 126 19.78 9.57 0.48
CA VAL A 126 20.27 9.30 -0.88
C VAL A 126 21.02 10.51 -1.46
N SER A 127 20.55 11.73 -1.16
CA SER A 127 21.21 12.96 -1.63
C SER A 127 22.59 13.18 -0.98
N GLN A 128 22.76 12.77 0.27
CA GLN A 128 24.03 12.90 1.01
C GLN A 128 24.95 11.70 0.78
N PHE A 129 24.38 10.50 0.65
CA PHE A 129 25.14 9.24 0.61
C PHE A 129 24.67 8.39 -0.57
N SER A 130 25.22 8.60 -1.77
CA SER A 130 24.85 7.87 -2.98
C SER A 130 25.03 6.35 -2.89
N TRP A 131 25.91 5.86 -2.00
CA TRP A 131 26.12 4.43 -1.76
C TRP A 131 24.91 3.73 -1.14
N ILE A 132 24.00 4.49 -0.50
CA ILE A 132 22.75 3.95 0.06
C ILE A 132 21.87 3.30 -1.02
N LEU A 133 21.94 3.78 -2.26
CA LEU A 133 21.23 3.14 -3.36
C LEU A 133 21.68 1.69 -3.58
N TYR A 134 22.95 1.39 -3.40
CA TYR A 134 23.46 -0.01 -3.48
C TYR A 134 22.95 -0.86 -2.32
N LEU A 135 22.84 -0.28 -1.12
CA LEU A 135 22.23 -0.95 0.02
C LEU A 135 20.75 -1.24 -0.25
N PHE A 136 20.02 -0.28 -0.81
CA PHE A 136 18.63 -0.49 -1.24
C PHE A 136 18.53 -1.58 -2.31
N GLY A 137 19.41 -1.57 -3.32
CA GLY A 137 19.48 -2.61 -4.34
C GLY A 137 19.71 -4.00 -3.76
N ALA A 138 20.67 -4.14 -2.85
CA ALA A 138 20.94 -5.40 -2.16
C ALA A 138 19.74 -5.87 -1.30
N PHE A 139 19.10 -4.95 -0.60
CA PHE A 139 17.91 -5.22 0.20
C PHE A 139 16.73 -5.70 -0.67
N LEU A 140 16.48 -5.04 -1.81
CA LEU A 140 15.44 -5.44 -2.76
C LEU A 140 15.71 -6.83 -3.36
N LEU A 141 16.98 -7.11 -3.72
CA LEU A 141 17.38 -8.41 -4.21
C LEU A 141 17.12 -9.50 -3.16
N PHE A 142 17.54 -9.25 -1.92
CA PHE A 142 17.29 -10.16 -0.81
C PHE A 142 15.80 -10.39 -0.55
N THR A 143 15.00 -9.31 -0.51
CA THR A 143 13.54 -9.39 -0.29
C THR A 143 12.87 -10.14 -1.43
N GLY A 144 13.22 -9.86 -2.68
CA GLY A 144 12.66 -10.56 -3.85
C GLY A 144 12.99 -12.06 -3.83
N VAL A 145 14.23 -12.44 -3.54
CA VAL A 145 14.64 -13.84 -3.41
C VAL A 145 13.92 -14.51 -2.24
N LYS A 146 13.89 -13.88 -1.06
CA LYS A 146 13.15 -14.38 0.10
C LYS A 146 11.67 -14.61 -0.22
N MET A 147 11.02 -13.66 -0.90
CA MET A 147 9.61 -13.72 -1.27
C MET A 147 9.32 -14.84 -2.28
N TRP A 148 10.26 -15.14 -3.19
CA TRP A 148 10.15 -16.28 -4.11
C TRP A 148 10.06 -17.63 -3.38
N PHE A 149 10.92 -17.83 -2.36
CA PHE A 149 10.96 -19.06 -1.58
C PHE A 149 9.99 -19.08 -0.40
N ALA A 150 9.49 -17.92 0.03
CA ALA A 150 8.51 -17.84 1.11
C ALA A 150 7.19 -18.49 0.65
N GLY A 151 6.85 -19.63 1.28
CA GLY A 151 5.55 -20.26 1.12
C GLY A 151 4.40 -19.32 1.54
N LYS A 152 3.15 -19.80 1.47
CA LYS A 152 2.00 -19.13 2.06
C LYS A 152 2.12 -19.17 3.61
N GLN A 153 2.91 -18.28 4.18
CA GLN A 153 2.84 -18.07 5.62
C GLN A 153 1.73 -17.05 5.88
N ILE A 154 0.60 -17.53 6.39
CA ILE A 154 -0.43 -16.67 6.94
C ILE A 154 0.17 -16.07 8.22
N PRO A 155 0.31 -14.74 8.34
CA PRO A 155 0.84 -14.12 9.55
C PRO A 155 -0.01 -14.54 10.76
N ASP A 156 0.61 -15.16 11.74
CA ASP A 156 -0.05 -15.50 13.00
C ASP A 156 -0.20 -14.23 13.84
N LEU A 157 -1.35 -13.56 13.66
CA LEU A 157 -1.64 -12.31 14.37
C LEU A 157 -1.67 -12.49 15.90
N ALA A 158 -1.94 -13.69 16.40
CA ALA A 158 -1.92 -13.96 17.82
C ALA A 158 -0.51 -13.81 18.43
N LYS A 159 0.53 -14.07 17.63
CA LYS A 159 1.95 -13.91 18.02
C LYS A 159 2.53 -12.54 17.67
N ASN A 160 1.71 -11.62 17.13
CA ASN A 160 2.19 -10.29 16.77
C ASN A 160 2.64 -9.51 18.02
N PRO A 161 3.91 -9.06 18.09
CA PRO A 161 4.45 -8.38 19.26
C PRO A 161 3.74 -7.05 19.54
N LEU A 162 3.27 -6.35 18.50
CA LEU A 162 2.53 -5.12 18.65
C LEU A 162 1.16 -5.36 19.28
N LEU A 163 0.46 -6.42 18.87
CA LEU A 163 -0.83 -6.78 19.48
C LEU A 163 -0.67 -7.12 20.96
N THR A 164 0.39 -7.85 21.30
CA THR A 164 0.73 -8.18 22.69
C THR A 164 1.05 -6.92 23.50
N LEU A 165 1.83 -6.00 22.91
CA LEU A 165 2.17 -4.72 23.54
C LEU A 165 0.93 -3.86 23.77
N LEU A 166 0.05 -3.72 22.78
CA LEU A 166 -1.19 -2.96 22.86
C LEU A 166 -2.11 -3.52 23.96
N ARG A 167 -2.30 -4.85 24.00
CA ARG A 167 -3.11 -5.50 25.04
C ARG A 167 -2.55 -5.36 26.45
N ARG A 168 -1.22 -5.30 26.57
CA ARG A 168 -0.55 -5.15 27.86
C ARG A 168 -0.63 -3.72 28.42
N HIS A 169 -0.57 -2.72 27.55
CA HIS A 169 -0.47 -1.31 27.97
C HIS A 169 -1.78 -0.54 27.87
N LEU A 170 -2.73 -1.01 27.06
CA LEU A 170 -4.01 -0.35 26.85
C LEU A 170 -5.14 -1.17 27.51
N ARG A 171 -6.08 -0.46 28.11
CA ARG A 171 -7.32 -1.07 28.59
C ARG A 171 -8.23 -1.34 27.40
N THR A 172 -8.19 -2.57 26.88
CA THR A 172 -8.97 -2.97 25.72
C THR A 172 -10.34 -3.50 26.15
N THR A 173 -11.38 -3.21 25.36
CA THR A 173 -12.72 -3.79 25.53
C THR A 173 -13.05 -4.68 24.34
N GLY A 174 -13.96 -5.66 24.54
CA GLY A 174 -14.53 -6.46 23.46
C GLY A 174 -15.69 -5.77 22.72
N VAL A 175 -16.11 -4.58 23.14
CA VAL A 175 -17.22 -3.87 22.51
C VAL A 175 -16.79 -3.34 21.14
N VAL A 176 -17.46 -3.83 20.11
CA VAL A 176 -17.28 -3.38 18.72
C VAL A 176 -18.37 -2.37 18.40
N GLY A 177 -17.98 -1.16 18.07
CA GLY A 177 -18.87 -0.07 17.68
C GLY A 177 -18.17 0.90 16.72
N ASN A 178 -18.80 2.01 16.40
CA ASN A 178 -18.27 3.02 15.49
C ASN A 178 -17.17 3.92 16.13
N ALA A 179 -16.83 3.78 17.41
CA ALA A 179 -15.89 4.63 18.11
C ALA A 179 -14.55 3.92 18.37
N PHE A 180 -13.44 4.63 18.25
CA PHE A 180 -12.11 4.12 18.62
C PHE A 180 -11.93 3.99 20.14
N PHE A 181 -12.66 4.79 20.90
CA PHE A 181 -12.62 4.81 22.35
C PHE A 181 -14.05 4.88 22.92
N VAL A 182 -14.29 4.10 23.97
CA VAL A 182 -15.57 4.07 24.68
C VAL A 182 -15.33 4.28 26.17
N ARG A 183 -16.33 4.90 26.85
CA ARG A 183 -16.33 4.99 28.31
C ARG A 183 -17.19 3.86 28.87
N GLN A 184 -16.61 3.10 29.76
CA GLN A 184 -17.29 1.99 30.46
C GLN A 184 -16.94 2.02 31.94
N ALA A 185 -17.81 1.50 32.78
CA ALA A 185 -17.47 1.25 34.17
C ALA A 185 -16.37 0.19 34.27
N ASP A 186 -15.31 0.48 34.96
CA ASP A 186 -14.23 -0.46 35.23
C ASP A 186 -14.79 -1.56 36.16
N PRO A 187 -14.73 -2.84 35.76
CA PRO A 187 -15.25 -3.94 36.59
C PRO A 187 -14.62 -4.02 37.99
N ALA A 188 -13.40 -3.52 38.16
CA ALA A 188 -12.67 -3.57 39.43
C ALA A 188 -12.99 -2.39 40.35
N THR A 189 -13.28 -1.19 39.80
CA THR A 189 -13.41 0.05 40.60
C THR A 189 -14.78 0.70 40.51
N GLY A 190 -15.64 0.26 39.56
CA GLY A 190 -16.93 0.89 39.28
C GLY A 190 -16.85 2.28 38.64
N LEU A 191 -15.65 2.86 38.50
CA LEU A 191 -15.45 4.18 37.92
C LEU A 191 -15.55 4.14 36.39
N SER A 192 -16.14 5.19 35.80
CA SER A 192 -16.19 5.36 34.34
C SER A 192 -14.80 5.71 33.79
N VAL A 193 -14.15 4.76 33.13
CA VAL A 193 -12.84 4.92 32.51
C VAL A 193 -12.92 4.72 30.98
N ARG A 194 -11.91 5.24 30.28
CA ARG A 194 -11.81 5.15 28.83
C ARG A 194 -11.15 3.83 28.43
N PHE A 195 -11.84 3.06 27.61
CA PHE A 195 -11.34 1.82 27.01
C PHE A 195 -11.08 2.01 25.52
N VAL A 196 -10.12 1.25 25.02
CA VAL A 196 -9.75 1.16 23.61
C VAL A 196 -10.56 0.06 22.95
N THR A 197 -11.22 0.38 21.82
CA THR A 197 -12.01 -0.60 21.08
C THR A 197 -11.16 -1.42 20.11
N PRO A 198 -11.65 -2.55 19.59
CA PRO A 198 -11.01 -3.33 18.53
C PRO A 198 -10.72 -2.50 17.27
N LEU A 199 -11.50 -1.45 16.98
CA LEU A 199 -11.26 -0.54 15.85
C LEU A 199 -9.92 0.20 15.98
N PHE A 200 -9.60 0.71 17.17
CA PHE A 200 -8.32 1.39 17.40
C PHE A 200 -7.15 0.41 17.33
N VAL A 201 -7.32 -0.80 17.88
CA VAL A 201 -6.30 -1.85 17.77
C VAL A 201 -6.06 -2.21 16.30
N ALA A 202 -7.15 -2.35 15.50
CA ALA A 202 -7.04 -2.57 14.06
C ALA A 202 -6.28 -1.44 13.37
N LEU A 203 -6.59 -0.19 13.69
CA LEU A 203 -5.87 0.97 13.14
C LEU A 203 -4.37 0.91 13.43
N CYS A 204 -3.98 0.65 14.67
CA CYS A 204 -2.56 0.53 15.04
C CYS A 204 -1.86 -0.61 14.29
N LEU A 205 -2.54 -1.75 14.10
CA LEU A 205 -1.98 -2.90 13.36
C LEU A 205 -1.85 -2.59 11.87
N VAL A 206 -2.82 -1.89 11.27
CA VAL A 206 -2.79 -1.46 9.86
C VAL A 206 -1.66 -0.47 9.63
N GLU A 207 -1.49 0.54 10.48
CA GLU A 207 -0.38 1.50 10.39
C GLU A 207 0.98 0.82 10.53
N PHE A 208 1.12 -0.09 11.48
CA PHE A 208 2.35 -0.84 11.64
C PHE A 208 2.67 -1.71 10.41
N ALA A 209 1.66 -2.36 9.85
CA ALA A 209 1.81 -3.13 8.61
C ALA A 209 2.24 -2.22 7.45
N ASP A 210 1.64 -1.02 7.30
CA ASP A 210 2.03 -0.09 6.23
C ASP A 210 3.48 0.37 6.37
N ILE A 211 3.96 0.66 7.59
CA ILE A 211 5.37 0.97 7.84
C ILE A 211 6.27 -0.19 7.42
N ALA A 212 5.89 -1.43 7.75
CA ALA A 212 6.66 -2.61 7.36
C ALA A 212 6.73 -2.78 5.84
N PHE A 213 5.62 -2.54 5.12
CA PHE A 213 5.58 -2.59 3.66
C PHE A 213 6.31 -1.42 3.00
N ALA A 214 6.28 -0.24 3.62
CA ALA A 214 7.02 0.92 3.14
C ALA A 214 8.54 0.68 3.16
N ALA A 215 9.04 -0.20 4.03
CA ALA A 215 10.44 -0.60 4.06
C ALA A 215 10.90 -1.28 2.76
N ASP A 216 10.00 -1.96 2.04
CA ASP A 216 10.29 -2.57 0.73
C ASP A 216 10.00 -1.60 -0.43
N SER A 217 8.89 -0.85 -0.36
CA SER A 217 8.43 -0.01 -1.47
C SER A 217 9.27 1.26 -1.65
N ILE A 218 9.72 1.88 -0.57
CA ILE A 218 10.53 3.10 -0.64
C ILE A 218 11.91 2.85 -1.29
N PRO A 219 12.69 1.82 -0.93
CA PRO A 219 13.87 1.46 -1.69
C PRO A 219 13.59 1.16 -3.17
N ALA A 220 12.45 0.52 -3.48
CA ALA A 220 12.08 0.19 -4.86
C ALA A 220 11.90 1.45 -5.73
N ILE A 221 11.21 2.48 -5.22
CA ILE A 221 11.04 3.73 -5.98
C ILE A 221 12.34 4.52 -6.10
N PHE A 222 13.19 4.56 -5.06
CA PHE A 222 14.51 5.21 -5.14
C PHE A 222 15.47 4.51 -6.11
N ALA A 223 15.30 3.22 -6.32
CA ALA A 223 16.02 2.45 -7.34
C ALA A 223 15.58 2.79 -8.78
N ILE A 224 14.40 3.39 -8.95
CA ILE A 224 13.86 3.85 -10.24
C ILE A 224 14.28 5.30 -10.51
N THR A 225 14.05 6.18 -9.53
CA THR A 225 14.34 7.61 -9.62
C THR A 225 14.64 8.20 -8.25
N THR A 226 15.55 9.17 -8.23
CA THR A 226 15.86 9.97 -7.04
C THR A 226 15.18 11.33 -7.05
N ASP A 227 14.32 11.59 -8.04
CA ASP A 227 13.55 12.83 -8.14
C ASP A 227 12.44 12.87 -7.08
N PRO A 228 12.50 13.78 -6.09
CA PRO A 228 11.54 13.80 -4.98
C PRO A 228 10.09 13.96 -5.44
N LEU A 229 9.83 14.80 -6.47
CA LEU A 229 8.47 15.01 -6.96
C LEU A 229 7.88 13.70 -7.51
N ILE A 230 8.66 12.98 -8.31
CA ILE A 230 8.22 11.71 -8.90
C ILE A 230 8.01 10.65 -7.82
N VAL A 231 8.94 10.55 -6.86
CA VAL A 231 8.85 9.60 -5.74
C VAL A 231 7.60 9.85 -4.91
N TYR A 232 7.36 11.10 -4.49
CA TYR A 232 6.18 11.46 -3.69
C TYR A 232 4.89 11.23 -4.45
N THR A 233 4.79 11.75 -5.67
CA THR A 233 3.52 11.75 -6.40
C THR A 233 3.11 10.36 -6.82
N SER A 234 4.02 9.53 -7.34
CA SER A 234 3.71 8.15 -7.73
C SER A 234 3.27 7.29 -6.54
N ASN A 235 3.94 7.43 -5.39
CA ASN A 235 3.65 6.69 -4.18
C ASN A 235 2.30 7.09 -3.56
N ILE A 236 2.08 8.39 -3.37
CA ILE A 236 0.87 8.90 -2.71
C ILE A 236 -0.39 8.65 -3.54
N PHE A 237 -0.33 8.83 -4.87
CA PHE A 237 -1.48 8.49 -5.72
C PHE A 237 -1.81 7.00 -5.69
N ALA A 238 -0.82 6.12 -5.60
CA ALA A 238 -1.05 4.69 -5.48
C ALA A 238 -1.78 4.32 -4.18
N ILE A 239 -1.39 4.93 -3.05
CA ILE A 239 -1.99 4.67 -1.75
C ILE A 239 -3.43 5.20 -1.65
N LEU A 240 -3.71 6.37 -2.22
CA LEU A 240 -5.06 6.94 -2.20
C LEU A 240 -6.10 6.00 -2.83
N GLY A 241 -5.71 5.22 -3.83
CA GLY A 241 -6.55 4.18 -4.43
C GLY A 241 -6.74 2.93 -3.56
N LEU A 242 -5.92 2.72 -2.53
CA LEU A 242 -5.88 1.47 -1.76
C LEU A 242 -7.21 1.15 -1.07
N ARG A 243 -7.89 2.16 -0.52
CA ARG A 243 -9.16 1.98 0.17
C ARG A 243 -10.26 1.42 -0.74
N SER A 244 -10.41 1.98 -1.92
CA SER A 244 -11.39 1.50 -2.90
C SER A 244 -11.00 0.12 -3.43
N LEU A 245 -9.70 -0.11 -3.63
CA LEU A 245 -9.16 -1.40 -4.01
C LEU A 245 -9.36 -2.47 -2.93
N TYR A 246 -9.36 -2.12 -1.65
CA TYR A 246 -9.60 -3.07 -0.56
C TYR A 246 -10.91 -3.85 -0.75
N PHE A 247 -12.02 -3.16 -1.05
CA PHE A 247 -13.31 -3.81 -1.24
C PHE A 247 -13.40 -4.61 -2.54
N VAL A 248 -12.63 -4.24 -3.58
CA VAL A 248 -12.53 -4.99 -4.84
C VAL A 248 -11.63 -6.22 -4.66
N LEU A 249 -10.43 -6.02 -4.11
CA LEU A 249 -9.42 -7.06 -3.98
C LEU A 249 -9.74 -8.05 -2.86
N GLY A 250 -10.39 -7.61 -1.77
CA GLY A 250 -10.81 -8.49 -0.69
C GLY A 250 -11.67 -9.67 -1.17
N ALA A 251 -12.49 -9.44 -2.22
CA ALA A 251 -13.26 -10.50 -2.87
C ALA A 251 -12.45 -11.35 -3.86
N MET A 252 -11.24 -10.92 -4.27
CA MET A 252 -10.47 -11.51 -5.36
C MET A 252 -9.06 -11.98 -4.96
N VAL A 253 -8.64 -11.77 -3.72
CA VAL A 253 -7.26 -12.05 -3.24
C VAL A 253 -6.82 -13.49 -3.55
N GLU A 254 -7.71 -14.46 -3.43
CA GLU A 254 -7.37 -15.85 -3.73
C GLU A 254 -7.10 -16.11 -5.22
N ARG A 255 -7.67 -15.30 -6.12
CA ARG A 255 -7.49 -15.45 -7.57
C ARG A 255 -6.12 -14.95 -8.05
N PHE A 256 -5.49 -14.01 -7.32
CA PHE A 256 -4.19 -13.42 -7.68
C PHE A 256 -2.99 -14.04 -6.96
N LYS A 257 -3.12 -15.28 -6.53
CA LYS A 257 -2.13 -16.05 -5.77
C LYS A 257 -0.71 -16.07 -6.39
N TYR A 258 -0.61 -15.99 -7.71
CA TYR A 258 0.67 -16.03 -8.43
C TYR A 258 1.29 -14.67 -8.67
N LEU A 259 0.57 -13.57 -8.35
CA LEU A 259 1.09 -12.21 -8.53
C LEU A 259 2.30 -11.93 -7.63
N LYS A 260 2.38 -12.57 -6.45
CA LYS A 260 3.55 -12.49 -5.57
C LYS A 260 4.86 -12.92 -6.25
N TYR A 261 4.82 -13.89 -7.16
CA TYR A 261 6.01 -14.33 -7.89
C TYR A 261 6.44 -13.29 -8.94
N ALA A 262 5.48 -12.63 -9.59
CA ALA A 262 5.76 -11.51 -10.48
C ALA A 262 6.42 -10.36 -9.69
N LEU A 263 5.89 -10.04 -8.51
CA LEU A 263 6.46 -9.01 -7.63
C LEU A 263 7.86 -9.39 -7.16
N ALA A 264 8.10 -10.64 -6.74
CA ALA A 264 9.42 -11.12 -6.37
C ALA A 264 10.44 -10.94 -7.51
N LEU A 265 10.05 -11.27 -8.75
CA LEU A 265 10.91 -11.06 -9.93
C LEU A 265 11.15 -9.59 -10.23
N ILE A 266 10.16 -8.74 -10.04
CA ILE A 266 10.31 -7.28 -10.19
C ILE A 266 11.32 -6.74 -9.19
N LEU A 267 11.24 -7.14 -7.91
CA LEU A 267 12.18 -6.71 -6.87
C LEU A 267 13.60 -7.20 -7.17
N VAL A 268 13.75 -8.47 -7.61
CA VAL A 268 15.05 -9.01 -8.05
C VAL A 268 15.61 -8.23 -9.23
N PHE A 269 14.78 -7.94 -10.25
CA PHE A 269 15.18 -7.17 -11.41
C PHE A 269 15.63 -5.75 -11.04
N ILE A 270 14.84 -5.05 -10.21
CA ILE A 270 15.16 -3.67 -9.79
C ILE A 270 16.41 -3.66 -8.92
N GLY A 271 16.51 -4.56 -7.93
CA GLY A 271 17.70 -4.69 -7.08
C GLY A 271 18.94 -5.01 -7.89
N GLY A 272 18.86 -5.98 -8.81
CA GLY A 272 19.94 -6.35 -9.73
C GLY A 272 20.37 -5.19 -10.63
N LYS A 273 19.39 -4.44 -11.19
CA LYS A 273 19.66 -3.23 -11.99
C LYS A 273 20.49 -2.20 -11.23
N VAL A 274 20.18 -1.95 -9.96
CA VAL A 274 20.91 -0.99 -9.14
C VAL A 274 22.34 -1.47 -8.88
N LEU A 275 22.48 -2.74 -8.48
CA LEU A 275 23.79 -3.31 -8.13
C LEU A 275 24.71 -3.42 -9.35
N LEU A 276 24.18 -3.79 -10.51
CA LEU A 276 24.93 -3.95 -11.75
C LEU A 276 25.08 -2.64 -12.53
N GLY A 277 24.36 -1.59 -12.17
CA GLY A 277 24.34 -0.31 -12.89
C GLY A 277 25.71 0.36 -13.00
N GLY A 278 26.62 0.09 -12.06
CA GLY A 278 28.03 0.53 -12.12
C GLY A 278 28.87 -0.21 -13.17
N MET A 279 28.47 -1.45 -13.55
CA MET A 279 29.21 -2.29 -14.50
C MET A 279 28.60 -2.26 -15.91
N ILE A 280 27.28 -2.27 -16.01
CA ILE A 280 26.53 -2.42 -17.29
C ILE A 280 26.10 -1.05 -17.83
N GLY A 281 26.19 0.01 -17.02
CA GLY A 281 25.63 1.33 -17.32
C GLY A 281 24.17 1.47 -16.88
N LYS A 282 23.63 2.71 -16.99
CA LYS A 282 22.28 3.02 -16.55
C LYS A 282 21.25 2.45 -17.53
N ILE A 283 20.46 1.48 -17.07
CA ILE A 283 19.32 0.92 -17.82
C ILE A 283 18.21 1.99 -17.92
N PRO A 284 17.72 2.31 -19.13
CA PRO A 284 16.67 3.32 -19.32
C PRO A 284 15.37 2.98 -18.55
N PRO A 285 14.64 3.97 -18.03
CA PRO A 285 13.36 3.74 -17.35
C PRO A 285 12.32 3.01 -18.21
N THR A 286 12.35 3.21 -19.53
CA THR A 286 11.48 2.51 -20.48
C THR A 286 11.65 1.00 -20.43
N VAL A 287 12.88 0.51 -20.34
CA VAL A 287 13.17 -0.92 -20.20
C VAL A 287 12.62 -1.44 -18.87
N SER A 288 12.80 -0.67 -17.77
CA SER A 288 12.26 -1.04 -16.46
C SER A 288 10.74 -1.14 -16.49
N LEU A 289 10.06 -0.18 -17.11
CA LEU A 289 8.61 -0.19 -17.26
C LEU A 289 8.14 -1.40 -18.09
N SER A 290 8.79 -1.66 -19.23
CA SER A 290 8.44 -2.79 -20.11
C SER A 290 8.60 -4.14 -19.41
N VAL A 291 9.72 -4.34 -18.69
CA VAL A 291 9.97 -5.56 -17.91
C VAL A 291 8.93 -5.70 -16.80
N THR A 292 8.67 -4.62 -16.07
CA THR A 292 7.65 -4.61 -14.98
C THR A 292 6.28 -5.00 -15.53
N LEU A 293 5.82 -4.34 -16.60
CA LEU A 293 4.53 -4.66 -17.23
C LEU A 293 4.48 -6.10 -17.77
N GLY A 294 5.56 -6.57 -18.38
CA GLY A 294 5.65 -7.95 -18.86
C GLY A 294 5.54 -9.00 -17.74
N LEU A 295 6.23 -8.77 -16.63
CA LEU A 295 6.17 -9.64 -15.45
C LEU A 295 4.78 -9.64 -14.80
N ILE A 296 4.13 -8.47 -14.73
CA ILE A 296 2.75 -8.36 -14.22
C ILE A 296 1.78 -9.12 -15.12
N ALA A 297 1.82 -8.85 -16.43
CA ALA A 297 0.96 -9.52 -17.39
C ALA A 297 1.13 -11.03 -17.31
N GLY A 298 2.38 -11.52 -17.25
CA GLY A 298 2.69 -12.94 -17.04
C GLY A 298 2.11 -13.48 -15.73
N GLY A 299 2.29 -12.78 -14.62
CA GLY A 299 1.73 -13.17 -13.31
C GLY A 299 0.20 -13.25 -13.30
N VAL A 300 -0.47 -12.27 -13.93
CA VAL A 300 -1.93 -12.26 -14.08
C VAL A 300 -2.41 -13.41 -14.96
N LEU A 301 -1.78 -13.62 -16.12
CA LEU A 301 -2.15 -14.70 -17.04
C LEU A 301 -1.99 -16.09 -16.38
N VAL A 302 -0.88 -16.32 -15.70
CA VAL A 302 -0.64 -17.58 -14.96
C VAL A 302 -1.67 -17.74 -13.83
N SER A 303 -2.00 -16.66 -13.14
CA SER A 303 -3.01 -16.67 -12.07
C SER A 303 -4.39 -17.03 -12.60
N MET A 304 -4.78 -16.44 -13.73
CA MET A 304 -6.07 -16.70 -14.40
C MET A 304 -6.13 -18.14 -14.96
N TRP A 305 -5.05 -18.60 -15.58
CA TRP A 305 -4.99 -19.96 -16.15
C TRP A 305 -5.15 -21.02 -15.07
N LYS A 306 -4.36 -20.91 -13.99
CA LYS A 306 -4.45 -21.88 -12.89
C LYS A 306 -5.73 -21.74 -12.04
N ALA A 307 -6.40 -20.59 -12.04
CA ALA A 307 -7.71 -20.45 -11.39
C ALA A 307 -8.82 -21.18 -12.15
N ARG A 308 -8.66 -21.42 -13.47
CA ARG A 308 -9.60 -22.22 -14.26
C ARG A 308 -9.54 -23.72 -13.95
N ASP A 309 -8.38 -24.21 -13.53
CA ASP A 309 -8.16 -25.63 -13.24
C ASP A 309 -8.54 -26.03 -11.79
N GLN A 310 -8.97 -25.10 -10.95
CA GLN A 310 -9.51 -25.41 -9.64
C GLN A 310 -11.05 -25.49 -9.73
N PRO A 311 -11.65 -26.67 -9.49
CA PRO A 311 -13.12 -26.79 -9.44
C PRO A 311 -13.64 -25.86 -8.35
N SER A 312 -14.70 -25.10 -8.69
CA SER A 312 -15.44 -24.23 -7.76
C SER A 312 -15.88 -25.05 -6.54
N VAL A 313 -15.30 -24.77 -5.38
CA VAL A 313 -15.77 -25.28 -4.07
C VAL A 313 -17.04 -24.53 -3.63
N LEU A 314 -17.91 -24.23 -4.57
CA LEU A 314 -19.25 -23.68 -4.35
C LEU A 314 -20.25 -24.65 -4.98
N GLY A 315 -20.46 -25.76 -4.29
CA GLY A 315 -21.43 -26.74 -4.72
C GLY A 315 -21.59 -27.88 -3.71
N SER A 316 -22.13 -27.57 -2.56
CA SER A 316 -22.97 -28.52 -1.82
C SER A 316 -24.04 -27.74 -1.06
N PRO A 317 -25.32 -28.16 -1.20
CA PRO A 317 -26.49 -27.46 -0.71
C PRO A 317 -26.57 -27.37 0.81
#